data_5ab00d9ee09e64e7fb1ed67ac24ef571
#
_entry.id   5ab00d9ee09e64e7fb1ed67ac24ef571
#
_cell.length_a   1.000
_cell.length_b   1.000
_cell.length_c   1.000
_cell.angle_alpha   90.00
_cell.angle_beta   90.00
_cell.angle_gamma   90.00
#
_symmetry.space_group_name_H-M   'P 1'
#
loop_
_entity.id
_entity.type
_entity.pdbx_description
1 polymer ?
#
loop_
_entity_poly.entity_id
_entity_poly.type
_entity_poly.pdbx_seq_one_letter_code
_entity_poly.pdbx_strand_id
1 'polypeptide(L)'
;MMTMLIISAILAVLYTGAAIWRNRCLPDSVSAMVYDLPKSGKYLWTVWLWTVTELICPPLFETIPEDYGVLAHCFVTCMMFTGAMPLVKGEKNKAHNALGITAGIFSQICVAIIDAQWLGLWALFVFIMGSVYVQPEGELGRAVKGKGVFVAEAVCWLSVMGSLIFK
;
A
#
# COMPACT_ATOMS: atom_id res chain seq x y z
N MET A 1 -16.31 -12.72 -3.09
CA MET A 1 -15.48 -11.82 -2.25
C MET A 1 -14.11 -12.40 -1.89
N MET A 2 -14.01 -13.50 -1.15
CA MET A 2 -12.72 -14.08 -0.73
C MET A 2 -11.74 -14.32 -1.88
N THR A 3 -12.21 -14.86 -3.02
CA THR A 3 -11.37 -15.09 -4.20
C THR A 3 -10.74 -13.79 -4.74
N MET A 4 -11.48 -12.68 -4.74
CA MET A 4 -10.96 -11.37 -5.18
C MET A 4 -9.85 -10.88 -4.26
N LEU A 5 -10.03 -11.00 -2.95
CA LEU A 5 -9.00 -10.63 -1.97
C LEU A 5 -7.75 -11.48 -2.11
N ILE A 6 -7.90 -12.81 -2.30
CA ILE A 6 -6.76 -13.70 -2.52
C ILE A 6 -6.00 -13.33 -3.80
N ILE A 7 -6.69 -13.06 -4.91
CA ILE A 7 -6.03 -12.65 -6.16
C ILE A 7 -5.33 -11.31 -5.97
N SER A 8 -5.97 -10.32 -5.32
CA SER A 8 -5.35 -9.04 -5.00
C SER A 8 -4.07 -9.22 -4.17
N ALA A 9 -4.13 -10.09 -3.14
CA ALA A 9 -2.98 -10.41 -2.30
C ALA A 9 -1.83 -11.03 -3.11
N ILE A 10 -2.12 -12.01 -3.94
CA ILE A 10 -1.13 -12.67 -4.80
C ILE A 10 -0.48 -11.65 -5.74
N LEU A 11 -1.26 -10.80 -6.40
CA LEU A 11 -0.74 -9.78 -7.31
C LEU A 11 0.16 -8.76 -6.58
N ALA A 12 -0.23 -8.33 -5.39
CA ALA A 12 0.56 -7.40 -4.58
C ALA A 12 1.90 -8.03 -4.16
N VAL A 13 1.88 -9.29 -3.68
CA VAL A 13 3.08 -10.02 -3.25
C VAL A 13 4.01 -10.31 -4.42
N LEU A 14 3.47 -10.76 -5.56
CA LEU A 14 4.27 -11.07 -6.76
C LEU A 14 4.99 -9.83 -7.29
N TYR A 15 4.29 -8.69 -7.39
CA TYR A 15 4.90 -7.46 -7.86
C TYR A 15 5.99 -6.96 -6.91
N THR A 16 5.65 -6.88 -5.61
CA THR A 16 6.60 -6.43 -4.58
C THR A 16 7.81 -7.36 -4.50
N GLY A 17 7.57 -8.67 -4.52
CA GLY A 17 8.62 -9.69 -4.53
C GLY A 17 9.53 -9.60 -5.76
N ALA A 18 8.96 -9.42 -6.95
CA ALA A 18 9.72 -9.23 -8.18
C ALA A 18 10.60 -7.97 -8.13
N ALA A 19 10.08 -6.88 -7.55
CA ALA A 19 10.83 -5.64 -7.40
C ALA A 19 11.98 -5.78 -6.39
N ILE A 20 11.75 -6.43 -5.26
CA ILE A 20 12.80 -6.74 -4.26
C ILE A 20 13.87 -7.64 -4.88
N TRP A 21 13.45 -8.69 -5.59
CA TRP A 21 14.37 -9.61 -6.25
C TRP A 21 15.25 -8.91 -7.31
N ARG A 22 14.64 -8.05 -8.13
CA ARG A 22 15.34 -7.27 -9.16
C ARG A 22 16.36 -6.32 -8.55
N ASN A 23 15.99 -5.60 -7.51
CA ASN A 23 16.82 -4.56 -6.89
C ASN A 23 17.78 -5.12 -5.83
N ARG A 24 17.60 -6.38 -5.42
CA ARG A 24 18.34 -7.05 -4.34
C ARG A 24 18.32 -6.29 -3.01
N CYS A 25 17.34 -5.44 -2.81
CA CYS A 25 17.10 -4.68 -1.57
C CYS A 25 15.63 -4.28 -1.47
N LEU A 26 15.20 -3.92 -0.27
CA LEU A 26 13.89 -3.32 -0.08
C LEU A 26 13.84 -1.96 -0.80
N PRO A 27 12.77 -1.65 -1.52
CA PRO A 27 12.58 -0.34 -2.13
C PRO A 27 12.31 0.73 -1.06
N ASP A 28 12.48 2.00 -1.41
CA ASP A 28 12.15 3.11 -0.51
C ASP A 28 10.64 3.22 -0.28
N SER A 29 9.85 2.84 -1.29
CA SER A 29 8.40 2.75 -1.27
C SER A 29 7.94 1.88 -2.44
N VAL A 30 6.82 1.18 -2.30
CA VAL A 30 6.22 0.39 -3.39
C VAL A 30 5.81 1.33 -4.53
N SER A 31 5.22 2.47 -4.18
CA SER A 31 4.75 3.45 -5.16
C SER A 31 5.88 4.19 -5.88
N ALA A 32 7.06 4.35 -5.26
CA ALA A 32 8.19 5.04 -5.88
C ALA A 32 8.91 4.22 -6.94
N MET A 33 8.85 2.89 -6.90
CA MET A 33 9.53 2.00 -7.86
C MET A 33 9.12 2.23 -9.31
N VAL A 34 7.91 2.73 -9.53
CA VAL A 34 7.39 3.00 -10.88
C VAL A 34 8.21 4.04 -11.62
N TYR A 35 8.84 4.98 -10.92
CA TYR A 35 9.56 6.08 -11.55
C TYR A 35 10.87 5.63 -12.22
N ASP A 36 11.43 4.51 -11.76
CA ASP A 36 12.63 3.89 -12.34
C ASP A 36 12.33 2.96 -13.54
N LEU A 37 11.03 2.79 -13.86
CA LEU A 37 10.60 1.94 -14.96
C LEU A 37 10.58 2.71 -16.30
N PRO A 38 10.83 2.00 -17.43
CA PRO A 38 10.57 2.55 -18.75
C PRO A 38 9.08 2.83 -18.94
N LYS A 39 8.73 3.61 -19.97
CA LYS A 39 7.33 4.03 -20.22
C LYS A 39 6.34 2.85 -20.24
N SER A 40 6.70 1.74 -20.89
CA SER A 40 5.89 0.51 -20.89
C SER A 40 5.71 -0.08 -19.49
N GLY A 41 6.76 -0.05 -18.67
CA GLY A 41 6.70 -0.51 -17.29
C GLY A 41 5.79 0.35 -16.43
N LYS A 42 5.75 1.68 -16.65
CA LYS A 42 4.81 2.59 -15.97
C LYS A 42 3.36 2.27 -16.30
N TYR A 43 3.04 1.93 -17.55
CA TYR A 43 1.69 1.46 -17.92
C TYR A 43 1.33 0.15 -17.20
N LEU A 44 2.23 -0.84 -17.20
CA LEU A 44 2.00 -2.10 -16.50
C LEU A 44 1.80 -1.90 -15.00
N TRP A 45 2.58 -1.03 -14.38
CA TRP A 45 2.42 -0.69 -12.96
C TRP A 45 1.07 -0.03 -12.68
N THR A 46 0.63 0.91 -13.54
CA THR A 46 -0.69 1.54 -13.40
C THR A 46 -1.81 0.52 -13.50
N VAL A 47 -1.78 -0.35 -14.51
CA VAL A 47 -2.77 -1.42 -14.68
C VAL A 47 -2.75 -2.37 -13.48
N TRP A 48 -1.56 -2.74 -13.00
CA TRP A 48 -1.42 -3.59 -11.82
C TRP A 48 -2.05 -2.94 -10.57
N LEU A 49 -1.73 -1.68 -10.26
CA LEU A 49 -2.27 -1.00 -9.08
C LEU A 49 -3.79 -0.84 -9.18
N TRP A 50 -4.30 -0.50 -10.35
CA TRP A 50 -5.73 -0.41 -10.59
C TRP A 50 -6.41 -1.77 -10.40
N THR A 51 -5.84 -2.84 -10.94
CA THR A 51 -6.39 -4.19 -10.77
C THR A 51 -6.43 -4.60 -9.29
N VAL A 52 -5.34 -4.38 -8.55
CA VAL A 52 -5.28 -4.66 -7.11
C VAL A 52 -6.36 -3.86 -6.36
N THR A 53 -6.53 -2.58 -6.69
CA THR A 53 -7.53 -1.70 -6.07
C THR A 53 -8.95 -2.14 -6.41
N GLU A 54 -9.24 -2.43 -7.68
CA GLU A 54 -10.55 -2.91 -8.14
C GLU A 54 -10.97 -4.23 -7.49
N LEU A 55 -10.03 -5.14 -7.26
CA LEU A 55 -10.30 -6.41 -6.57
C LEU A 55 -10.63 -6.22 -5.08
N ILE A 56 -10.19 -5.13 -4.46
CA ILE A 56 -10.51 -4.78 -3.07
C ILE A 56 -11.87 -4.06 -2.99
N CYS A 57 -12.26 -3.33 -4.03
CA CYS A 57 -13.47 -2.51 -4.06
C CYS A 57 -14.74 -3.24 -3.59
N PRO A 58 -15.22 -4.33 -4.25
CA PRO A 58 -16.46 -4.99 -3.86
C PRO A 58 -16.43 -5.47 -2.41
N PRO A 59 -15.40 -6.21 -1.92
CA PRO A 59 -15.33 -6.59 -0.51
C PRO A 59 -15.37 -5.40 0.45
N LEU A 60 -14.70 -4.30 0.11
CA LEU A 60 -14.67 -3.09 0.93
C LEU A 60 -16.05 -2.47 1.05
N PHE A 61 -16.75 -2.26 -0.08
CA PHE A 61 -18.07 -1.64 -0.10
C PHE A 61 -19.18 -2.52 0.51
N GLU A 62 -19.03 -3.85 0.42
CA GLU A 62 -19.96 -4.77 1.09
C GLU A 62 -19.72 -4.85 2.61
N THR A 63 -18.51 -4.50 3.07
CA THR A 63 -18.11 -4.66 4.47
C THR A 63 -18.27 -3.38 5.28
N ILE A 64 -18.00 -2.21 4.67
CA ILE A 64 -18.13 -0.92 5.34
C ILE A 64 -19.60 -0.55 5.51
N PRO A 65 -20.05 -0.03 6.68
CA PRO A 65 -21.42 0.46 6.83
C PRO A 65 -21.73 1.58 5.81
N GLU A 66 -22.96 1.60 5.30
CA GLU A 66 -23.41 2.49 4.22
C GLU A 66 -23.11 3.97 4.49
N ASP A 67 -23.31 4.41 5.75
CA ASP A 67 -23.05 5.79 6.19
C ASP A 67 -21.59 6.23 6.00
N TYR A 68 -20.67 5.28 5.90
CA TYR A 68 -19.23 5.52 5.73
C TYR A 68 -18.72 5.22 4.31
N GLY A 69 -19.59 4.87 3.37
CA GLY A 69 -19.23 4.53 2.00
C GLY A 69 -18.40 5.60 1.28
N VAL A 70 -18.62 6.89 1.62
CA VAL A 70 -17.83 8.00 1.06
C VAL A 70 -16.33 7.87 1.38
N LEU A 71 -15.96 7.33 2.54
CA LEU A 71 -14.54 7.14 2.92
C LEU A 71 -13.88 6.06 2.06
N ALA A 72 -14.62 4.98 1.78
CA ALA A 72 -14.17 3.93 0.87
C ALA A 72 -13.98 4.49 -0.56
N HIS A 73 -14.90 5.33 -1.04
CA HIS A 73 -14.74 6.02 -2.33
C HIS A 73 -13.51 6.92 -2.35
N CYS A 74 -13.25 7.68 -1.28
CA CYS A 74 -12.05 8.53 -1.18
C CYS A 74 -10.78 7.69 -1.23
N PHE A 75 -10.73 6.58 -0.50
CA PHE A 75 -9.59 5.65 -0.52
C PHE A 75 -9.34 5.13 -1.93
N VAL A 76 -10.34 4.52 -2.56
CA VAL A 76 -10.23 3.92 -3.90
C VAL A 76 -9.83 4.97 -4.94
N THR A 77 -10.47 6.13 -4.92
CA THR A 77 -10.19 7.24 -5.84
C THR A 77 -8.74 7.72 -5.71
N CYS A 78 -8.24 7.93 -4.48
CA CYS A 78 -6.86 8.32 -4.26
C CYS A 78 -5.86 7.25 -4.73
N MET A 79 -6.17 5.96 -4.56
CA MET A 79 -5.35 4.86 -5.08
C MET A 79 -5.29 4.86 -6.61
N MET A 80 -6.45 5.05 -7.28
CA MET A 80 -6.52 5.14 -8.74
C MET A 80 -5.69 6.31 -9.28
N PHE A 81 -5.80 7.49 -8.68
CA PHE A 81 -5.01 8.64 -9.07
C PHE A 81 -3.52 8.46 -8.75
N THR A 82 -3.16 7.83 -7.63
CA THR A 82 -1.77 7.46 -7.33
C THR A 82 -1.21 6.59 -8.45
N GLY A 83 -2.00 5.62 -8.94
CA GLY A 83 -1.64 4.76 -10.06
C GLY A 83 -1.46 5.49 -11.39
N ALA A 84 -2.27 6.51 -11.66
CA ALA A 84 -2.22 7.28 -12.92
C ALA A 84 -1.08 8.32 -12.96
N MET A 85 -0.67 8.85 -11.81
CA MET A 85 0.30 9.96 -11.74
C MET A 85 1.61 9.72 -12.49
N PRO A 86 2.23 8.52 -12.47
CA PRO A 86 3.47 8.27 -13.22
C PRO A 86 3.33 8.36 -14.74
N LEU A 87 2.11 8.22 -15.27
CA LEU A 87 1.83 8.39 -16.70
C LEU A 87 1.67 9.85 -17.09
N VAL A 88 1.15 10.68 -16.16
CA VAL A 88 0.93 12.12 -16.38
C VAL A 88 2.19 12.92 -16.15
N LYS A 89 2.89 12.62 -15.07
CA LYS A 89 4.17 13.24 -14.71
C LYS A 89 5.22 12.15 -14.56
N GLY A 90 6.15 12.08 -15.49
CA GLY A 90 7.19 11.06 -15.55
C GLY A 90 8.14 11.01 -14.34
N GLU A 91 8.12 12.04 -13.48
CA GLU A 91 8.97 12.20 -12.31
C GLU A 91 8.17 12.11 -11.01
N LYS A 92 8.81 11.64 -9.94
CA LYS A 92 8.22 11.64 -8.59
C LYS A 92 7.89 13.08 -8.19
N ASN A 93 6.63 13.31 -7.84
CA ASN A 93 6.14 14.66 -7.55
C ASN A 93 5.29 14.71 -6.28
N LYS A 94 5.09 15.94 -5.76
CA LYS A 94 4.32 16.17 -4.53
C LYS A 94 2.87 15.66 -4.61
N ALA A 95 2.24 15.70 -5.79
CA ALA A 95 0.86 15.25 -5.95
C ALA A 95 0.75 13.72 -5.80
N HIS A 96 1.72 12.94 -6.36
CA HIS A 96 1.77 11.50 -6.14
C HIS A 96 1.89 11.15 -4.65
N ASN A 97 2.83 11.82 -3.96
CA ASN A 97 3.02 11.59 -2.52
C ASN A 97 1.77 11.98 -1.71
N ALA A 98 1.14 13.13 -2.03
CA ALA A 98 -0.06 13.58 -1.35
C ALA A 98 -1.22 12.57 -1.54
N LEU A 99 -1.43 12.09 -2.77
CA LEU A 99 -2.47 11.10 -3.06
C LEU A 99 -2.21 9.77 -2.35
N GLY A 100 -0.96 9.29 -2.34
CA GLY A 100 -0.59 8.06 -1.63
C GLY A 100 -0.79 8.18 -0.12
N ILE A 101 -0.39 9.28 0.50
CA ILE A 101 -0.61 9.55 1.92
C ILE A 101 -2.11 9.63 2.23
N THR A 102 -2.87 10.35 1.40
CA THR A 102 -4.33 10.49 1.57
C THR A 102 -5.02 9.13 1.44
N ALA A 103 -4.65 8.32 0.45
CA ALA A 103 -5.14 6.95 0.32
C ALA A 103 -4.83 6.12 1.58
N GLY A 104 -3.61 6.21 2.11
CA GLY A 104 -3.21 5.56 3.35
C GLY A 104 -4.10 5.97 4.52
N ILE A 105 -4.33 7.27 4.72
CA ILE A 105 -5.20 7.79 5.80
C ILE A 105 -6.62 7.24 5.67
N PHE A 106 -7.25 7.37 4.50
CA PHE A 106 -8.63 6.88 4.30
C PHE A 106 -8.72 5.36 4.45
N SER A 107 -7.72 4.61 3.99
CA SER A 107 -7.68 3.16 4.19
C SER A 107 -7.68 2.78 5.66
N GLN A 108 -6.89 3.48 6.50
CA GLN A 108 -6.83 3.19 7.94
C GLN A 108 -8.10 3.64 8.68
N ILE A 109 -8.78 4.70 8.22
CA ILE A 109 -10.11 5.05 8.74
C ILE A 109 -11.12 3.96 8.41
N CYS A 110 -11.12 3.42 7.18
CA CYS A 110 -11.96 2.28 6.81
C CYS A 110 -11.66 1.05 7.69
N VAL A 111 -10.38 0.72 7.92
CA VAL A 111 -9.97 -0.36 8.83
C VAL A 111 -10.52 -0.14 10.23
N ALA A 112 -10.41 1.08 10.78
CA ALA A 112 -10.93 1.41 12.10
C ALA A 112 -12.45 1.18 12.24
N ILE A 113 -13.19 1.43 11.15
CA ILE A 113 -14.65 1.25 11.11
C ILE A 113 -15.01 -0.23 10.94
N ILE A 114 -14.28 -0.97 10.13
CA ILE A 114 -14.56 -2.37 9.82
C ILE A 114 -14.13 -3.28 10.97
N ASP A 115 -12.87 -3.17 11.40
CA ASP A 115 -12.28 -3.95 12.48
C ASP A 115 -10.99 -3.29 13.00
N ALA A 116 -11.12 -2.48 14.05
CA ALA A 116 -10.05 -1.68 14.62
C ALA A 116 -8.85 -2.49 15.15
N GLN A 117 -9.02 -3.81 15.42
CA GLN A 117 -7.91 -4.64 15.92
C GLN A 117 -6.73 -4.67 14.93
N TRP A 118 -7.01 -4.55 13.62
CA TRP A 118 -5.98 -4.54 12.57
C TRP A 118 -5.10 -3.29 12.58
N LEU A 119 -5.53 -2.22 13.23
CA LEU A 119 -4.66 -1.06 13.51
C LEU A 119 -3.50 -1.42 14.45
N GLY A 120 -3.59 -2.54 15.17
CA GLY A 120 -2.50 -3.05 15.99
C GLY A 120 -1.21 -3.34 15.20
N LEU A 121 -1.29 -3.55 13.87
CA LEU A 121 -0.11 -3.67 13.00
C LEU A 121 0.77 -2.42 13.01
N TRP A 122 0.22 -1.24 13.34
CA TRP A 122 1.01 -0.02 13.53
C TRP A 122 1.94 -0.08 14.74
N ALA A 123 1.62 -0.90 15.75
CA ALA A 123 2.57 -1.17 16.84
C ALA A 123 3.82 -1.90 16.31
N LEU A 124 3.66 -2.82 15.35
CA LEU A 124 4.78 -3.48 14.68
C LEU A 124 5.61 -2.46 13.86
N PHE A 125 4.95 -1.53 13.16
CA PHE A 125 5.64 -0.44 12.46
C PHE A 125 6.51 0.38 13.43
N VAL A 126 5.94 0.82 14.56
CA VAL A 126 6.65 1.60 15.59
C VAL A 126 7.83 0.80 16.16
N PHE A 127 7.62 -0.51 16.42
CA PHE A 127 8.69 -1.40 16.89
C PHE A 127 9.84 -1.51 15.89
N ILE A 128 9.53 -1.75 14.60
CA ILE A 128 10.54 -1.87 13.53
C ILE A 128 11.32 -0.54 13.42
N MET A 129 10.63 0.59 13.31
CA MET A 129 11.28 1.89 13.16
C MET A 129 12.04 2.32 14.40
N GLY A 130 11.54 1.99 15.60
CA GLY A 130 12.24 2.19 16.86
C GLY A 130 13.53 1.36 16.95
N SER A 131 13.48 0.10 16.50
CA SER A 131 14.68 -0.77 16.46
C SER A 131 15.76 -0.20 15.53
N VAL A 132 15.35 0.38 14.38
CA VAL A 132 16.27 1.06 13.46
C VAL A 132 16.92 2.27 14.11
N TYR A 133 16.16 3.03 14.90
CA TYR A 133 16.68 4.20 15.60
C TYR A 133 17.67 3.83 16.71
N VAL A 134 17.37 2.75 17.47
CA VAL A 134 18.20 2.32 18.60
C VAL A 134 19.46 1.55 18.14
N GLN A 135 19.32 0.73 17.10
CA GLN A 135 20.40 -0.11 16.57
C GLN A 135 20.54 0.03 15.04
N PRO A 136 20.96 1.20 14.54
CA PRO A 136 21.00 1.46 13.09
C PRO A 136 21.98 0.55 12.33
N GLU A 137 22.99 0.02 12.98
CA GLU A 137 24.00 -0.88 12.42
C GLU A 137 23.69 -2.38 12.63
N GLY A 138 22.60 -2.70 13.34
CA GLY A 138 22.07 -4.07 13.45
C GLY A 138 21.53 -4.57 12.10
N GLU A 139 21.31 -5.88 11.96
CA GLU A 139 20.82 -6.48 10.72
C GLU A 139 19.49 -5.85 10.26
N LEU A 140 18.53 -5.72 11.17
CA LEU A 140 17.24 -5.08 10.90
C LEU A 140 17.43 -3.59 10.56
N GLY A 141 18.28 -2.88 11.33
CA GLY A 141 18.58 -1.47 11.10
C GLY A 141 19.12 -1.24 9.70
N ARG A 142 20.11 -2.02 9.27
CA ARG A 142 20.67 -1.92 7.91
C ARG A 142 19.66 -2.27 6.82
N ALA A 143 18.79 -3.28 7.04
CA ALA A 143 17.81 -3.71 6.06
C ALA A 143 16.71 -2.67 5.80
N VAL A 144 16.28 -1.92 6.83
CA VAL A 144 15.12 -1.02 6.74
C VAL A 144 15.47 0.47 6.88
N LYS A 145 16.77 0.82 6.99
CA LYS A 145 17.23 2.22 7.03
C LYS A 145 16.78 2.96 5.77
N GLY A 146 16.03 4.03 5.94
CA GLY A 146 15.46 4.79 4.83
C GLY A 146 14.21 4.17 4.17
N LYS A 147 13.73 3.02 4.65
CA LYS A 147 12.60 2.26 4.07
C LYS A 147 11.27 2.47 4.83
N GLY A 148 11.18 3.49 5.67
CA GLY A 148 9.99 3.73 6.51
C GLY A 148 8.70 3.84 5.70
N VAL A 149 8.73 4.46 4.51
CA VAL A 149 7.55 4.57 3.64
C VAL A 149 7.12 3.20 3.13
N PHE A 150 8.05 2.35 2.70
CA PHE A 150 7.75 0.98 2.28
C PHE A 150 7.07 0.18 3.40
N VAL A 151 7.61 0.27 4.63
CA VAL A 151 7.03 -0.43 5.79
C VAL A 151 5.63 0.10 6.10
N ALA A 152 5.43 1.42 6.04
CA ALA A 152 4.11 2.03 6.24
C ALA A 152 3.10 1.59 5.18
N GLU A 153 3.47 1.59 3.90
CA GLU A 153 2.62 1.10 2.80
C GLU A 153 2.24 -0.38 3.00
N ALA A 154 3.20 -1.22 3.42
CA ALA A 154 2.95 -2.62 3.71
C ALA A 154 1.98 -2.81 4.90
N VAL A 155 2.15 -2.04 5.98
CA VAL A 155 1.24 -2.05 7.14
C VAL A 155 -0.16 -1.60 6.75
N CYS A 156 -0.29 -0.50 5.99
CA CYS A 156 -1.59 -0.06 5.48
C CYS A 156 -2.30 -1.15 4.68
N TRP A 157 -1.58 -1.77 3.75
CA TRP A 157 -2.14 -2.81 2.90
C TRP A 157 -2.53 -4.07 3.70
N LEU A 158 -1.67 -4.55 4.59
CA LEU A 158 -1.96 -5.71 5.45
C LEU A 158 -3.14 -5.46 6.38
N SER A 159 -3.28 -4.23 6.92
CA SER A 159 -4.43 -3.87 7.76
C SER A 159 -5.74 -3.93 6.98
N VAL A 160 -5.78 -3.40 5.75
CA VAL A 160 -6.96 -3.47 4.89
C VAL A 160 -7.30 -4.93 4.56
N MET A 161 -6.32 -5.71 4.10
CA MET A 161 -6.54 -7.11 3.76
C MET A 161 -7.00 -7.93 4.96
N GLY A 162 -6.37 -7.74 6.11
CA GLY A 162 -6.74 -8.42 7.35
C GLY A 162 -8.17 -8.09 7.77
N SER A 163 -8.55 -6.81 7.78
CA SER A 163 -9.90 -6.39 8.16
C SER A 163 -11.00 -6.90 7.21
N LEU A 164 -10.68 -7.19 5.96
CA LEU A 164 -11.63 -7.71 4.97
C LEU A 164 -11.69 -9.24 4.94
N ILE A 165 -10.59 -9.94 5.24
CA ILE A 165 -10.52 -11.40 5.17
C ILE A 165 -11.07 -12.06 6.44
N PHE A 166 -10.81 -11.45 7.61
CA PHE A 166 -11.05 -12.07 8.90
C PHE A 166 -12.24 -11.44 9.66
N LYS A 167 -13.07 -10.69 8.97
CA LYS A 167 -14.31 -10.14 9.52
C LYS A 167 -15.39 -11.20 9.70
#